data_e95a27dd816f9edf6b16c92de2fe58af
#
_entry.id   e95a27dd816f9edf6b16c92de2fe58af
#
_cell.length_a   1.000
_cell.length_b   1.000
_cell.length_c   1.000
_cell.angle_alpha   90.00
_cell.angle_beta   90.00
_cell.angle_gamma   90.00
#
_symmetry.space_group_name_H-M   'P 1'
#
loop_
_entity.id
_entity.type
_entity.pdbx_description
1 polymer ?
#
loop_
_entity_poly.entity_id
_entity_poly.type
_entity_poly.pdbx_seq_one_letter_code
_entity_poly.pdbx_strand_id
1 'polypeptide(L)'
;MSDKIIENNQVTIMGVVASGFTYSHEVFGEGFYMADVLVKRLSNSNDRIPLMISERLIDVTQDYTGEAIKVSGQFRSYNRHEEQKNRLVLSVFVREVEFIDEELDGAKTNHILLEGYICKKPVYRKTPLGREIADLLLAVSYTHLTL
;
A
#
# COMPACT_ATOMS: atom_id res chain seq x y z
N MET A 1 -6.61 -13.18 23.85
CA MET A 1 -6.27 -13.21 23.35
C MET A 1 -5.56 -12.56 22.92
N SER A 2 -5.15 -12.58 22.88
CA SER A 2 -4.63 -11.99 22.48
C SER A 2 -4.10 -11.85 21.45
N ASP A 3 -4.48 -11.77 20.90
CA ASP A 3 -4.17 -11.46 19.69
C ASP A 3 -3.14 -10.50 19.62
N LYS A 4 -2.00 -10.87 19.90
CA LYS A 4 -0.96 -10.05 19.56
C LYS A 4 -0.77 -10.10 18.14
N ILE A 5 -1.40 -9.21 17.51
CA ILE A 5 -1.10 -8.90 16.15
C ILE A 5 0.30 -8.39 16.17
N ILE A 6 1.17 -9.08 15.52
CA ILE A 6 2.52 -8.60 15.34
C ILE A 6 2.46 -7.48 14.34
N GLU A 7 2.55 -6.29 14.85
CA GLU A 7 2.37 -5.10 14.03
C GLU A 7 3.67 -4.63 13.44
N ASN A 8 4.28 -5.47 12.61
CA ASN A 8 5.53 -5.13 11.96
C ASN A 8 5.33 -4.56 10.55
N ASN A 9 4.08 -4.41 10.15
CA ASN A 9 3.75 -3.88 8.81
C ASN A 9 2.39 -3.22 8.90
N GLN A 10 2.39 -1.91 9.05
CA GLN A 10 1.15 -1.14 9.17
C GLN A 10 1.21 0.05 8.24
N VAL A 11 0.14 0.24 7.49
CA VAL A 11 -0.01 1.37 6.59
C VAL A 11 -1.35 2.02 6.87
N THR A 12 -1.34 3.32 7.04
CA THR A 12 -2.56 4.12 7.13
C THR A 12 -2.42 5.28 6.16
N ILE A 13 -3.31 5.36 5.20
CA ILE A 13 -3.28 6.47 4.24
C ILE A 13 -4.67 7.06 4.09
N MET A 14 -4.70 8.34 3.78
CA MET A 14 -5.92 9.07 3.46
C MET A 14 -5.74 9.69 2.10
N GLY A 15 -6.74 9.59 1.26
CA GLY A 15 -6.65 10.14 -0.07
C GLY A 15 -7.99 10.14 -0.78
N VAL A 16 -7.93 10.50 -2.05
CA VAL A 16 -9.12 10.56 -2.88
C VAL A 16 -9.09 9.39 -3.86
N VAL A 17 -10.18 8.66 -3.94
CA VAL A 17 -10.29 7.53 -4.87
C VAL A 17 -10.10 8.05 -6.29
N ALA A 18 -9.20 7.45 -7.04
CA ALA A 18 -8.81 7.92 -8.37
C ALA A 18 -9.20 6.98 -9.50
N SER A 19 -9.76 5.82 -9.18
CA SER A 19 -10.14 4.86 -10.20
C SER A 19 -11.30 4.00 -9.74
N GLY A 20 -11.94 3.30 -10.67
CA GLY A 20 -12.89 2.25 -10.33
C GLY A 20 -12.14 0.99 -9.92
N PHE A 21 -12.88 -0.06 -9.66
CA PHE A 21 -12.32 -1.33 -9.21
C PHE A 21 -12.04 -2.24 -10.41
N THR A 22 -10.87 -2.86 -10.39
CA THR A 22 -10.47 -3.84 -11.39
C THR A 22 -10.24 -5.16 -10.69
N TYR A 23 -10.91 -6.21 -11.14
CA TYR A 23 -10.79 -7.52 -10.55
C TYR A 23 -9.34 -8.01 -10.61
N SER A 24 -8.85 -8.55 -9.51
CA SER A 24 -7.50 -9.07 -9.44
C SER A 24 -7.48 -10.59 -9.33
N HIS A 25 -8.06 -11.11 -8.27
CA HIS A 25 -8.05 -12.56 -8.02
C HIS A 25 -9.08 -12.92 -6.96
N GLU A 26 -9.19 -14.22 -6.72
CA GLU A 26 -10.13 -14.74 -5.72
C GLU A 26 -9.40 -15.71 -4.81
N VAL A 27 -9.72 -15.66 -3.53
CA VAL A 27 -9.20 -16.59 -2.53
C VAL A 27 -10.39 -17.16 -1.77
N PHE A 28 -10.61 -18.46 -1.88
CA PHE A 28 -11.71 -19.13 -1.20
C PHE A 28 -13.06 -18.45 -1.41
N GLY A 29 -13.35 -18.03 -2.62
CA GLY A 29 -14.62 -17.41 -2.95
C GLY A 29 -14.72 -15.94 -2.66
N GLU A 30 -13.68 -15.33 -2.09
CA GLU A 30 -13.63 -13.92 -1.81
C GLU A 30 -12.85 -13.20 -2.90
N GLY A 31 -13.50 -12.25 -3.58
CA GLY A 31 -12.87 -11.52 -4.67
C GLY A 31 -12.06 -10.34 -4.18
N PHE A 32 -10.90 -10.13 -4.79
CA PHE A 32 -10.02 -9.01 -4.49
C PHE A 32 -9.87 -8.13 -5.71
N TYR A 33 -9.90 -6.84 -5.49
CA TYR A 33 -9.93 -5.84 -6.55
C TYR A 33 -8.85 -4.80 -6.33
N MET A 34 -8.36 -4.25 -7.43
CA MET A 34 -7.39 -3.14 -7.38
C MET A 34 -8.11 -1.83 -7.62
N ALA A 35 -7.70 -0.81 -6.90
CA ALA A 35 -8.14 0.56 -7.12
C ALA A 35 -7.01 1.49 -6.71
N ASP A 36 -6.97 2.69 -7.27
CA ASP A 36 -5.94 3.65 -6.96
C ASP A 36 -6.50 4.77 -6.09
N VAL A 37 -5.66 5.28 -5.22
CA VAL A 37 -5.97 6.45 -4.41
C VAL A 37 -4.88 7.49 -4.60
N LEU A 38 -5.26 8.76 -4.67
CA LEU A 38 -4.32 9.87 -4.73
C LEU A 38 -4.09 10.37 -3.32
N VAL A 39 -2.84 10.33 -2.87
CA VAL A 39 -2.45 10.74 -1.53
C VAL A 39 -1.64 12.02 -1.62
N LYS A 40 -2.09 13.04 -0.93
CA LYS A 40 -1.48 14.35 -0.97
C LYS A 40 -0.20 14.41 -0.14
N ARG A 41 0.86 14.94 -0.75
CA ARG A 41 2.10 15.20 -0.03
C ARG A 41 2.07 16.57 0.63
N LEU A 42 3.00 16.81 1.53
CA LEU A 42 3.17 18.13 2.14
C LEU A 42 3.45 19.20 1.08
N SER A 43 4.06 18.81 -0.03
CA SER A 43 4.42 19.74 -1.13
C SER A 43 3.25 20.03 -2.08
N ASN A 44 2.04 19.55 -1.77
CA ASN A 44 0.86 19.66 -2.63
C ASN A 44 0.90 18.81 -3.89
N SER A 45 1.94 18.01 -4.07
CA SER A 45 1.94 16.97 -5.11
C SER A 45 1.16 15.76 -4.60
N ASN A 46 0.69 14.94 -5.51
CA ASN A 46 -0.04 13.72 -5.14
C ASN A 46 0.74 12.49 -5.57
N ASP A 47 0.65 11.46 -4.74
CA ASP A 47 1.13 10.13 -5.11
C ASP A 47 -0.05 9.26 -5.44
N ARG A 48 0.08 8.45 -6.48
CA ARG A 48 -0.94 7.50 -6.86
C ARG A 48 -0.57 6.15 -6.27
N ILE A 49 -1.36 5.68 -5.32
CA ILE A 49 -1.05 4.46 -4.56
C ILE A 49 -2.08 3.39 -4.88
N PRO A 50 -1.64 2.21 -5.35
CA PRO A 50 -2.56 1.12 -5.63
C PRO A 50 -2.98 0.41 -4.35
N LEU A 51 -4.27 0.09 -4.27
CA LEU A 51 -4.85 -0.64 -3.16
C LEU A 51 -5.34 -2.00 -3.65
N MET A 52 -5.20 -3.01 -2.80
CA MET A 52 -5.83 -4.30 -3.00
C MET A 52 -6.95 -4.43 -1.97
N ILE A 53 -8.19 -4.51 -2.42
CA ILE A 53 -9.35 -4.45 -1.55
C ILE A 53 -10.24 -5.66 -1.75
N SER A 54 -10.69 -6.27 -0.66
CA SER A 54 -11.66 -7.35 -0.70
C SER A 54 -13.06 -6.80 -0.95
N GLU A 55 -13.86 -7.54 -1.73
CA GLU A 55 -15.26 -7.22 -1.97
C GLU A 55 -16.09 -7.20 -0.68
N ARG A 56 -15.57 -7.76 0.41
CA ARG A 56 -16.25 -7.74 1.70
C ARG A 56 -16.17 -6.38 2.39
N LEU A 57 -15.20 -5.57 2.02
CA LEU A 57 -14.95 -4.30 2.69
C LEU A 57 -15.69 -3.13 2.04
N ILE A 58 -16.03 -3.26 0.76
CA ILE A 58 -16.61 -2.16 0.01
C ILE A 58 -17.43 -2.75 -1.15
N ASP A 59 -18.42 -2.01 -1.59
CA ASP A 59 -19.23 -2.45 -2.72
C ASP A 59 -18.48 -2.17 -4.02
N VAL A 60 -17.88 -3.20 -4.59
CA VAL A 60 -17.04 -3.05 -5.79
C VAL A 60 -17.85 -2.80 -7.06
N THR A 61 -19.17 -2.86 -6.99
CA THR A 61 -20.00 -2.56 -8.13
C THR A 61 -20.27 -1.06 -8.27
N GLN A 62 -19.87 -0.26 -7.30
CA GLN A 62 -20.05 1.17 -7.34
C GLN A 62 -18.75 1.88 -7.66
N ASP A 63 -18.87 3.12 -8.15
CA ASP A 63 -17.71 3.94 -8.46
C ASP A 63 -17.62 5.04 -7.42
N TYR A 64 -16.52 5.01 -6.65
CA TYR A 64 -16.28 5.99 -5.59
C TYR A 64 -15.25 7.04 -5.99
N THR A 65 -14.92 7.13 -7.27
CA THR A 65 -13.95 8.11 -7.76
C THR A 65 -14.31 9.51 -7.30
N GLY A 66 -13.36 10.20 -6.70
CA GLY A 66 -13.57 11.55 -6.17
C GLY A 66 -13.90 11.61 -4.69
N GLU A 67 -14.20 10.48 -4.07
CA GLU A 67 -14.52 10.46 -2.63
C GLU A 67 -13.26 10.28 -1.80
N ALA A 68 -13.25 10.91 -0.63
CA ALA A 68 -12.11 10.82 0.29
C ALA A 68 -12.28 9.61 1.20
N ILE A 69 -11.23 8.83 1.31
CA ILE A 69 -11.23 7.64 2.16
C ILE A 69 -9.97 7.56 3.01
N LYS A 70 -10.12 6.84 4.12
CA LYS A 70 -9.00 6.46 4.96
C LYS A 70 -8.91 4.94 4.92
N VAL A 71 -7.74 4.41 4.59
CA VAL A 71 -7.53 2.97 4.57
C VAL A 71 -6.39 2.59 5.50
N SER A 72 -6.54 1.44 6.13
CA SER A 72 -5.51 0.85 6.97
C SER A 72 -5.26 -0.57 6.50
N GLY A 73 -4.02 -0.99 6.53
CA GLY A 73 -3.67 -2.32 6.10
C GLY A 73 -2.19 -2.60 6.16
N GLN A 74 -1.72 -3.36 5.21
CA GLN A 74 -0.32 -3.78 5.13
C GLN A 74 0.26 -3.43 3.77
N PHE A 75 1.54 -3.14 3.79
CA PHE A 75 2.28 -2.92 2.55
C PHE A 75 2.68 -4.30 2.03
N ARG A 76 2.33 -4.60 0.79
CA ARG A 76 2.66 -5.89 0.17
C ARG A 76 3.23 -5.71 -1.22
N SER A 77 4.06 -6.66 -1.61
CA SER A 77 4.62 -6.69 -2.95
C SER A 77 4.39 -8.06 -3.56
N TYR A 78 4.28 -8.09 -4.87
CA TYR A 78 4.23 -9.35 -5.60
C TYR A 78 4.84 -9.14 -6.98
N ASN A 79 5.28 -10.24 -7.57
CA ASN A 79 5.84 -10.20 -8.91
C ASN A 79 4.75 -10.48 -9.93
N ARG A 80 4.58 -9.57 -10.88
CA ARG A 80 3.67 -9.78 -12.00
C ARG A 80 4.49 -10.31 -13.16
N HIS A 81 4.08 -11.45 -13.68
CA HIS A 81 4.72 -12.03 -14.87
C HIS A 81 4.15 -11.34 -16.11
N GLU A 82 5.01 -10.59 -16.78
CA GLU A 82 4.68 -9.99 -18.07
C GLU A 82 5.51 -10.67 -19.12
N GLU A 83 5.10 -10.53 -20.38
CA GLU A 83 5.64 -11.33 -21.49
C GLU A 83 7.12 -11.60 -21.52
N GLN A 84 7.96 -10.74 -21.08
CA GLN A 84 9.40 -10.97 -21.14
C GLN A 84 10.14 -10.57 -19.89
N LYS A 85 9.43 -10.25 -18.84
CA LYS A 85 10.07 -9.83 -17.62
C LYS A 85 9.10 -9.90 -16.45
N ASN A 86 9.68 -9.95 -15.26
CA ASN A 86 8.90 -9.88 -14.03
C ASN A 86 8.90 -8.43 -13.57
N ARG A 87 7.75 -7.95 -13.16
CA ARG A 87 7.62 -6.61 -12.63
C ARG A 87 7.18 -6.70 -11.19
N LEU A 88 7.91 -6.02 -10.32
CA LEU A 88 7.53 -5.93 -8.91
C LEU A 88 6.40 -4.91 -8.76
N VAL A 89 5.28 -5.36 -8.22
CA VAL A 89 4.14 -4.48 -7.96
C VAL A 89 4.00 -4.31 -6.46
N LEU A 90 3.92 -3.05 -6.04
CA LEU A 90 3.72 -2.69 -4.64
C LEU A 90 2.30 -2.20 -4.45
N SER A 91 1.66 -2.60 -3.36
CA SER A 91 0.30 -2.15 -3.09
C SER A 91 0.04 -2.15 -1.59
N VAL A 92 -1.02 -1.47 -1.20
CA VAL A 92 -1.52 -1.55 0.17
C VAL A 92 -2.63 -2.58 0.19
N PHE A 93 -2.43 -3.65 0.95
CA PHE A 93 -3.46 -4.66 1.17
C PHE A 93 -4.37 -4.15 2.27
N VAL A 94 -5.57 -3.74 1.90
CA VAL A 94 -6.48 -3.03 2.77
C VAL A 94 -7.18 -3.96 3.74
N ARG A 95 -7.20 -3.57 5.01
CA ARG A 95 -7.93 -4.28 6.06
C ARG A 95 -9.15 -3.53 6.53
N GLU A 96 -9.08 -2.20 6.51
CA GLU A 96 -10.20 -1.36 6.91
C GLU A 96 -10.32 -0.17 5.97
N VAL A 97 -11.54 0.19 5.65
CA VAL A 97 -11.86 1.36 4.81
C VAL A 97 -12.91 2.17 5.53
N GLU A 98 -12.72 3.49 5.58
CA GLU A 98 -13.79 4.36 6.01
C GLU A 98 -13.81 5.61 5.13
N PHE A 99 -15.01 6.11 4.88
CA PHE A 99 -15.19 7.36 4.13
C PHE A 99 -15.05 8.51 5.10
N ILE A 100 -14.37 9.57 4.67
CA ILE A 100 -14.10 10.71 5.54
C ILE A 100 -14.64 11.98 4.91
N ASP A 101 -15.12 12.90 5.77
CA ASP A 101 -15.64 14.18 5.33
C ASP A 101 -14.71 15.33 5.66
N GLU A 102 -13.57 15.05 6.24
CA GLU A 102 -12.65 16.10 6.64
C GLU A 102 -11.67 16.46 5.53
N GLU A 103 -11.13 17.65 5.61
CA GLU A 103 -10.14 18.08 4.64
C GLU A 103 -8.87 17.29 4.80
N LEU A 104 -8.26 16.89 3.68
CA LEU A 104 -7.03 16.12 3.70
C LEU A 104 -5.83 17.01 3.95
N ASP A 105 -5.10 16.67 5.01
CA ASP A 105 -3.90 17.40 5.41
C ASP A 105 -2.69 16.52 5.07
N GLY A 106 -1.82 17.01 4.22
CA GLY A 106 -0.64 16.26 3.78
C GLY A 106 0.24 15.75 4.91
N ALA A 107 0.17 16.36 6.08
CA ALA A 107 0.95 15.90 7.23
C ALA A 107 0.40 14.62 7.85
N LYS A 108 -0.85 14.27 7.56
CA LYS A 108 -1.53 13.13 8.19
C LYS A 108 -2.00 12.07 7.21
N THR A 109 -1.68 12.24 5.94
CA THR A 109 -2.28 11.39 4.90
C THR A 109 -1.53 10.11 4.63
N ASN A 110 -0.31 9.97 5.13
CA ASN A 110 0.52 8.83 4.77
C ASN A 110 1.41 8.43 5.94
N HIS A 111 1.09 7.29 6.53
CA HIS A 111 1.84 6.79 7.68
C HIS A 111 2.15 5.32 7.45
N ILE A 112 3.43 4.96 7.51
CA ILE A 112 3.89 3.60 7.29
C ILE A 112 4.84 3.20 8.40
N LEU A 113 4.58 2.04 9.02
CA LEU A 113 5.48 1.45 10.00
C LEU A 113 5.90 0.08 9.50
N LEU A 114 7.19 -0.12 9.30
CA LEU A 114 7.75 -1.40 8.89
C LEU A 114 8.88 -1.77 9.81
N GLU A 115 8.87 -3.01 10.31
CA GLU A 115 9.95 -3.56 11.10
C GLU A 115 10.37 -4.87 10.48
N GLY A 116 11.66 -5.10 10.40
CA GLY A 116 12.15 -6.32 9.81
C GLY A 116 13.66 -6.41 9.84
N TYR A 117 14.20 -7.24 8.96
CA TYR A 117 15.63 -7.51 8.90
C TYR A 117 16.20 -6.94 7.61
N ILE A 118 17.36 -6.30 7.72
CA ILE A 118 18.07 -5.81 6.54
C ILE A 118 18.76 -7.01 5.90
N CYS A 119 18.34 -7.32 4.66
CA CYS A 119 18.76 -8.55 3.98
C CYS A 119 20.11 -8.46 3.32
N LYS A 120 20.57 -7.26 3.03
CA LYS A 120 21.88 -7.08 2.41
C LYS A 120 22.37 -5.67 2.72
N LYS A 121 23.65 -5.45 2.50
CA LYS A 121 24.24 -4.15 2.78
C LYS A 121 23.53 -3.05 2.00
N PRO A 122 23.15 -1.95 2.67
CA PRO A 122 22.51 -0.83 1.99
C PRO A 122 23.39 -0.26 0.89
N VAL A 123 22.77 0.17 -0.19
CA VAL A 123 23.48 0.79 -1.31
C VAL A 123 23.29 2.29 -1.24
N TYR A 124 24.39 3.00 -1.07
CA TYR A 124 24.36 4.46 -1.06
C TYR A 124 24.48 4.98 -2.49
N ARG A 125 23.70 6.00 -2.80
CA ARG A 125 23.84 6.69 -4.07
C ARG A 125 23.48 8.16 -3.93
N LYS A 126 23.95 8.96 -4.86
CA LYS A 126 23.67 10.38 -4.87
C LYS A 126 22.98 10.71 -6.18
N THR A 127 21.87 11.43 -6.10
CA THR A 127 21.15 11.80 -7.31
C THR A 127 21.85 12.95 -8.03
N PRO A 128 21.55 13.17 -9.33
CA PRO A 128 22.15 14.30 -10.05
C PRO A 128 21.90 15.66 -9.40
N LEU A 129 20.82 15.80 -8.63
CA LEU A 129 20.52 17.05 -7.94
C LEU A 129 21.19 17.15 -6.56
N GLY A 130 22.06 16.20 -6.23
CA GLY A 130 22.81 16.24 -4.99
C GLY A 130 22.15 15.62 -3.78
N ARG A 131 21.00 14.95 -3.96
CA ARG A 131 20.31 14.29 -2.85
C ARG A 131 20.97 12.95 -2.56
N GLU A 132 21.23 12.68 -1.29
CA GLU A 132 21.81 11.41 -0.89
C GLU A 132 20.71 10.41 -0.56
N ILE A 133 20.83 9.21 -1.08
CA ILE A 133 19.83 8.15 -0.94
C ILE A 133 20.54 6.85 -0.56
N ALA A 134 19.93 6.11 0.35
CA ALA A 134 20.35 4.76 0.67
C ALA A 134 19.22 3.80 0.32
N ASP A 135 19.51 2.80 -0.48
CA ASP A 135 18.51 1.79 -0.84
C ASP A 135 18.68 0.59 0.08
N LEU A 136 17.58 0.19 0.69
CA LEU A 136 17.54 -0.93 1.64
C LEU A 136 16.63 -2.03 1.13
N LEU A 137 16.98 -3.27 1.45
CA LEU A 137 16.09 -4.40 1.26
C LEU A 137 15.71 -4.91 2.64
N LEU A 138 14.44 -4.77 2.99
CA LEU A 138 13.93 -5.12 4.31
C LEU A 138 12.99 -6.32 4.21
N ALA A 139 13.30 -7.39 4.95
CA ALA A 139 12.40 -8.53 5.07
C ALA A 139 11.50 -8.30 6.26
N VAL A 140 10.22 -8.05 6.03
CA VAL A 140 9.28 -7.67 7.08
C VAL A 140 8.56 -8.88 7.67
N SER A 141 8.20 -9.84 6.83
CA SER A 141 7.45 -11.00 7.31
C SER A 141 8.38 -12.12 7.69
N TYR A 142 8.82 -12.08 8.92
CA TYR A 142 9.78 -13.08 9.37
C TYR A 142 9.19 -14.47 9.53
N THR A 143 7.89 -14.62 9.55
CA THR A 143 7.30 -15.93 9.66
C THR A 143 7.68 -16.84 8.51
N HIS A 144 8.09 -16.28 7.41
CA HIS A 144 8.50 -17.06 6.26
C HIS A 144 9.99 -17.42 6.31
N LEU A 145 10.70 -16.87 7.27
CA LEU A 145 12.12 -17.12 7.40
C LEU A 145 12.43 -18.40 8.16
N THR A 146 11.41 -19.05 8.66
CA THR A 146 11.61 -20.31 9.38
C THR A 146 11.72 -21.50 8.44
N LEU A 147 11.72 -21.26 7.21
CA LEU A 147 11.77 -22.32 6.20
C LEU A 147 13.16 -22.89 5.99
#